data_25b425e648d7a711fd84f1f3dd3cb37c
#
_entry.id   25b425e648d7a711fd84f1f3dd3cb37c
#
_cell.length_a   1.000
_cell.length_b   1.000
_cell.length_c   1.000
_cell.angle_alpha   90.00
_cell.angle_beta   90.00
_cell.angle_gamma   90.00
#
_symmetry.space_group_name_H-M   'P 1'
#
loop_
_entity.id
_entity.type
_entity.pdbx_description
1 polymer ?
#
loop_
_entity_poly.entity_id
_entity_poly.type
_entity_poly.pdbx_seq_one_letter_code
_entity_poly.pdbx_strand_id
1 'polypeptide(L)'
;MIIEAATENKDIKLNIFKELDNICKSETILASNTSSISINKIASVTQRPDKVIGMHFMNPVPIMKLVEIVKGLETDDSITKCIAGLSEKMGKIPVECNDSPGFVSNRILMPMINEAIFCLDEGVGTPEAIDTIMKLGMAHPMGPLSLADLIGLDVCLSIINVLYSDFGEEKYCPCPLLVKMVESGELGRKTGKGFYNYNA
;
A
#
# COMPACT_ATOMS: atom_id res chain seq x y z
N MET A 1 8.22 -19.33 -11.07
CA MET A 1 7.61 -18.30 -10.25
C MET A 1 7.04 -17.19 -11.13
N ILE A 2 5.91 -16.62 -10.76
CA ILE A 2 5.28 -15.44 -11.38
C ILE A 2 5.18 -14.34 -10.33
N ILE A 3 5.45 -13.09 -10.72
CA ILE A 3 5.17 -11.90 -9.90
C ILE A 3 4.13 -11.08 -10.67
N GLU A 4 2.92 -11.00 -10.15
CA GLU A 4 1.84 -10.22 -10.75
C GLU A 4 1.89 -8.78 -10.23
N ALA A 5 1.87 -7.81 -11.14
CA ALA A 5 1.89 -6.38 -10.84
C ALA A 5 1.03 -5.58 -11.86
N ALA A 6 -0.08 -6.17 -12.34
CA ALA A 6 -0.85 -5.63 -13.46
C ALA A 6 -1.87 -4.56 -13.03
N THR A 7 -2.55 -4.77 -11.92
CA THR A 7 -3.69 -3.92 -11.52
C THR A 7 -3.96 -4.00 -10.02
N GLU A 8 -4.62 -2.98 -9.46
CA GLU A 8 -5.15 -3.02 -8.10
C GLU A 8 -6.69 -3.19 -8.09
N ASN A 9 -7.30 -3.52 -9.24
CA ASN A 9 -8.69 -3.94 -9.30
C ASN A 9 -8.80 -5.40 -8.84
N LYS A 10 -9.57 -5.62 -7.75
CA LYS A 10 -9.71 -6.91 -7.08
C LYS A 10 -10.23 -8.01 -8.02
N ASP A 11 -11.31 -7.74 -8.76
CA ASP A 11 -11.94 -8.77 -9.57
C ASP A 11 -11.05 -9.20 -10.75
N ILE A 12 -10.38 -8.22 -11.38
CA ILE A 12 -9.41 -8.49 -12.45
C ILE A 12 -8.24 -9.31 -11.89
N LYS A 13 -7.69 -8.92 -10.72
CA LYS A 13 -6.57 -9.64 -10.10
C LYS A 13 -6.94 -11.08 -9.73
N LEU A 14 -8.11 -11.31 -9.14
CA LEU A 14 -8.57 -12.67 -8.83
C LEU A 14 -8.74 -13.52 -10.09
N ASN A 15 -9.22 -12.95 -11.20
CA ASN A 15 -9.31 -13.65 -12.48
C ASN A 15 -7.92 -13.99 -13.04
N ILE A 16 -6.96 -13.06 -12.98
CA ILE A 16 -5.56 -13.32 -13.37
C ILE A 16 -5.00 -14.51 -12.58
N PHE A 17 -5.20 -14.56 -11.26
CA PHE A 17 -4.70 -15.67 -10.45
C PHE A 17 -5.39 -17.01 -10.76
N LYS A 18 -6.69 -17.02 -11.07
CA LYS A 18 -7.37 -18.22 -11.59
C LYS A 18 -6.76 -18.73 -12.89
N GLU A 19 -6.48 -17.81 -13.83
CA GLU A 19 -5.85 -18.16 -15.10
C GLU A 19 -4.42 -18.67 -14.89
N LEU A 20 -3.61 -18.00 -14.07
CA LEU A 20 -2.26 -18.42 -13.73
C LEU A 20 -2.24 -19.80 -13.07
N ASP A 21 -3.22 -20.08 -12.19
CA ASP A 21 -3.35 -21.39 -11.55
C ASP A 21 -3.60 -22.52 -12.56
N ASN A 22 -4.37 -22.26 -13.61
CA ASN A 22 -4.68 -23.23 -14.65
C ASN A 22 -3.50 -23.48 -15.61
N ILE A 23 -2.72 -22.43 -15.96
CA ILE A 23 -1.68 -22.54 -16.99
C ILE A 23 -0.29 -22.85 -16.46
N CYS A 24 -0.03 -22.51 -15.18
CA CYS A 24 1.27 -22.76 -14.57
C CYS A 24 1.39 -24.16 -14.01
N LYS A 25 2.62 -24.69 -13.99
CA LYS A 25 2.92 -25.97 -13.34
C LYS A 25 2.57 -25.89 -11.84
N SER A 26 2.22 -27.03 -11.24
CA SER A 26 1.77 -27.14 -9.85
C SER A 26 2.78 -26.61 -8.80
N GLU A 27 4.06 -26.66 -9.11
CA GLU A 27 5.16 -26.17 -8.26
C GLU A 27 5.43 -24.67 -8.41
N THR A 28 4.72 -23.95 -9.30
CA THR A 28 4.96 -22.53 -9.55
C THR A 28 4.45 -21.67 -8.38
N ILE A 29 5.33 -20.87 -7.81
CA ILE A 29 4.97 -19.83 -6.83
C ILE A 29 4.26 -18.68 -7.55
N LEU A 30 3.15 -18.22 -7.01
CA LEU A 30 2.37 -17.09 -7.49
C LEU A 30 2.48 -15.95 -6.47
N ALA A 31 3.24 -14.91 -6.81
CA ALA A 31 3.41 -13.74 -5.98
C ALA A 31 2.60 -12.54 -6.52
N SER A 32 2.05 -11.72 -5.65
CA SER A 32 1.36 -10.48 -6.02
C SER A 32 2.07 -9.25 -5.45
N ASN A 33 2.24 -8.21 -6.26
CA ASN A 33 2.68 -6.89 -5.83
C ASN A 33 1.49 -6.00 -5.40
N THR A 34 0.41 -6.58 -4.93
CA THR A 34 -0.73 -5.81 -4.42
C THR A 34 -0.33 -4.99 -3.20
N SER A 35 -0.93 -3.80 -3.06
CA SER A 35 -0.75 -2.92 -1.90
C SER A 35 -1.90 -3.00 -0.89
N SER A 36 -3.05 -3.58 -1.29
CA SER A 36 -4.27 -3.53 -0.48
C SER A 36 -5.12 -4.79 -0.54
N ILE A 37 -5.00 -5.61 -1.59
CA ILE A 37 -5.83 -6.81 -1.75
C ILE A 37 -5.26 -7.94 -0.90
N SER A 38 -6.11 -8.54 -0.05
CA SER A 38 -5.73 -9.66 0.82
C SER A 38 -5.12 -10.83 0.05
N ILE A 39 -3.97 -11.30 0.51
CA ILE A 39 -3.29 -12.48 -0.02
C ILE A 39 -4.14 -13.74 0.17
N ASN A 40 -4.88 -13.82 1.28
CA ASN A 40 -5.82 -14.92 1.51
C ASN A 40 -6.95 -14.94 0.47
N LYS A 41 -7.49 -13.77 0.10
CA LYS A 41 -8.49 -13.65 -0.98
C LYS A 41 -7.92 -14.08 -2.33
N ILE A 42 -6.67 -13.73 -2.63
CA ILE A 42 -5.98 -14.16 -3.86
C ILE A 42 -5.74 -15.67 -3.83
N ALA A 43 -5.25 -16.21 -2.72
CA ALA A 43 -4.99 -17.63 -2.54
C ALA A 43 -6.27 -18.48 -2.69
N SER A 44 -7.40 -18.00 -2.18
CA SER A 44 -8.68 -18.73 -2.18
C SER A 44 -9.24 -19.03 -3.58
N VAL A 45 -8.76 -18.39 -4.63
CA VAL A 45 -9.19 -18.66 -6.02
C VAL A 45 -8.24 -19.58 -6.78
N THR A 46 -7.22 -20.13 -6.10
CA THR A 46 -6.22 -21.06 -6.66
C THR A 46 -6.32 -22.45 -6.01
N GLN A 47 -5.76 -23.46 -6.66
CA GLN A 47 -5.63 -24.82 -6.11
C GLN A 47 -4.29 -25.03 -5.37
N ARG A 48 -3.51 -23.95 -5.19
CA ARG A 48 -2.20 -23.93 -4.52
C ARG A 48 -2.05 -22.79 -3.54
N PRO A 49 -2.98 -22.65 -2.55
CA PRO A 49 -2.94 -21.53 -1.60
C PRO A 49 -1.64 -21.49 -0.80
N ASP A 50 -1.00 -22.65 -0.59
CA ASP A 50 0.32 -22.81 0.03
C ASP A 50 1.47 -22.13 -0.74
N LYS A 51 1.28 -21.83 -2.05
CA LYS A 51 2.27 -21.21 -2.94
C LYS A 51 1.89 -19.79 -3.39
N VAL A 52 0.87 -19.20 -2.78
CA VAL A 52 0.49 -17.81 -2.99
C VAL A 52 1.09 -16.94 -1.90
N ILE A 53 1.70 -15.81 -2.30
CA ILE A 53 2.40 -14.92 -1.38
C ILE A 53 2.33 -13.47 -1.88
N GLY A 54 2.34 -12.51 -0.96
CA GLY A 54 2.53 -11.10 -1.29
C GLY A 54 4.02 -10.76 -1.41
N MET A 55 4.36 -9.97 -2.41
CA MET A 55 5.68 -9.41 -2.63
C MET A 55 5.52 -7.93 -2.93
N HIS A 56 5.25 -7.16 -1.87
CA HIS A 56 4.87 -5.75 -1.96
C HIS A 56 6.11 -4.86 -2.02
N PHE A 57 6.38 -4.34 -3.21
CA PHE A 57 7.47 -3.40 -3.46
C PHE A 57 7.04 -1.97 -3.16
N MET A 58 7.96 -1.18 -2.60
CA MET A 58 7.76 0.25 -2.39
C MET A 58 8.11 1.06 -3.63
N ASN A 59 7.28 2.04 -3.95
CA ASN A 59 7.48 2.92 -5.11
C ASN A 59 8.36 4.16 -4.73
N PRO A 60 9.39 4.54 -5.53
CA PRO A 60 9.85 3.93 -6.79
C PRO A 60 10.67 2.65 -6.56
N VAL A 61 10.28 1.56 -7.23
CA VAL A 61 10.88 0.23 -7.02
C VAL A 61 12.42 0.20 -7.16
N PRO A 62 13.06 0.89 -8.13
CA PRO A 62 14.51 0.85 -8.23
C PRO A 62 15.26 1.49 -7.04
N ILE A 63 14.62 2.44 -6.35
CA ILE A 63 15.25 3.25 -5.28
C ILE A 63 14.95 2.64 -3.91
N MET A 64 13.70 2.28 -3.66
CA MET A 64 13.24 1.79 -2.36
C MET A 64 13.76 0.39 -2.10
N LYS A 65 14.40 0.20 -0.94
CA LYS A 65 15.03 -1.09 -0.60
C LYS A 65 14.06 -2.10 -0.02
N LEU A 66 13.00 -1.66 0.66
CA LEU A 66 12.05 -2.54 1.33
C LEU A 66 11.20 -3.34 0.34
N VAL A 67 11.00 -4.62 0.67
CA VAL A 67 9.91 -5.44 0.13
C VAL A 67 9.19 -6.09 1.32
N GLU A 68 7.90 -5.82 1.50
CA GLU A 68 7.09 -6.57 2.45
C GLU A 68 6.77 -7.94 1.84
N ILE A 69 7.17 -8.99 2.52
CA ILE A 69 6.83 -10.38 2.19
C ILE A 69 5.57 -10.73 2.98
N VAL A 70 4.44 -10.71 2.31
CA VAL A 70 3.13 -10.85 2.97
C VAL A 70 2.69 -12.30 2.93
N LYS A 71 2.65 -12.92 4.09
CA LYS A 71 2.28 -14.31 4.28
C LYS A 71 0.77 -14.46 4.46
N GLY A 72 0.13 -15.22 3.57
CA GLY A 72 -1.25 -15.67 3.77
C GLY A 72 -1.36 -16.78 4.82
N LEU A 73 -2.55 -17.14 5.22
CA LEU A 73 -2.81 -18.16 6.24
C LEU A 73 -2.26 -19.54 5.87
N GLU A 74 -2.33 -19.89 4.59
CA GLU A 74 -1.91 -21.19 4.08
C GLU A 74 -0.52 -21.14 3.43
N THR A 75 0.09 -19.96 3.27
CA THR A 75 1.40 -19.82 2.62
C THR A 75 2.47 -20.63 3.37
N ASP A 76 3.15 -21.53 2.67
CA ASP A 76 4.20 -22.38 3.23
C ASP A 76 5.44 -21.55 3.63
N ASP A 77 6.04 -21.89 4.77
CA ASP A 77 7.24 -21.20 5.28
C ASP A 77 8.44 -21.33 4.32
N SER A 78 8.53 -22.42 3.57
CA SER A 78 9.58 -22.61 2.56
C SER A 78 9.43 -21.62 1.39
N ILE A 79 8.19 -21.28 1.01
CA ILE A 79 7.89 -20.26 0.00
C ILE A 79 8.29 -18.89 0.51
N THR A 80 7.94 -18.56 1.75
CA THR A 80 8.33 -17.29 2.39
C THR A 80 9.86 -17.12 2.38
N LYS A 81 10.60 -18.16 2.81
CA LYS A 81 12.07 -18.15 2.78
C LYS A 81 12.64 -18.03 1.36
N CYS A 82 12.04 -18.73 0.39
CA CYS A 82 12.44 -18.66 -1.01
C CYS A 82 12.31 -17.23 -1.57
N ILE A 83 11.18 -16.56 -1.30
CA ILE A 83 10.91 -15.19 -1.76
C ILE A 83 11.78 -14.17 -1.04
N ALA A 84 12.03 -14.34 0.27
CA ALA A 84 12.96 -13.50 1.00
C ALA A 84 14.37 -13.59 0.40
N GLY A 85 14.91 -14.79 0.18
CA GLY A 85 16.22 -14.98 -0.45
C GLY A 85 16.29 -14.45 -1.89
N LEU A 86 15.19 -14.48 -2.64
CA LEU A 86 15.13 -13.85 -3.96
C LEU A 86 15.20 -12.33 -3.84
N SER A 87 14.47 -11.74 -2.90
CA SER A 87 14.47 -10.29 -2.64
C SER A 87 15.86 -9.79 -2.28
N GLU A 88 16.61 -10.53 -1.44
CA GLU A 88 18.00 -10.23 -1.09
C GLU A 88 18.90 -10.25 -2.32
N LYS A 89 18.76 -11.27 -3.21
CA LYS A 89 19.52 -11.35 -4.46
C LYS A 89 19.24 -10.18 -5.41
N MET A 90 18.06 -9.56 -5.31
CA MET A 90 17.73 -8.33 -6.05
C MET A 90 18.24 -7.05 -5.36
N GLY A 91 19.00 -7.17 -4.28
CA GLY A 91 19.51 -6.03 -3.50
C GLY A 91 18.44 -5.35 -2.64
N LYS A 92 17.33 -6.04 -2.37
CA LYS A 92 16.25 -5.58 -1.49
C LYS A 92 16.42 -6.11 -0.07
N ILE A 93 15.70 -5.49 0.85
CA ILE A 93 15.58 -5.90 2.26
C ILE A 93 14.18 -6.48 2.44
N PRO A 94 14.03 -7.81 2.47
CA PRO A 94 12.73 -8.44 2.74
C PRO A 94 12.36 -8.30 4.22
N VAL A 95 11.11 -7.94 4.48
CA VAL A 95 10.54 -7.95 5.83
C VAL A 95 9.24 -8.72 5.79
N GLU A 96 9.16 -9.80 6.57
CA GLU A 96 7.99 -10.66 6.63
C GLU A 96 6.88 -10.01 7.48
N CYS A 97 5.64 -10.11 7.00
CA CYS A 97 4.45 -9.76 7.76
C CYS A 97 3.29 -10.69 7.37
N ASN A 98 2.27 -10.74 8.23
CA ASN A 98 1.05 -11.49 7.94
C ASN A 98 0.06 -10.66 7.11
N ASP A 99 -0.77 -11.36 6.33
CA ASP A 99 -1.85 -10.75 5.57
C ASP A 99 -2.86 -10.05 6.51
N SER A 100 -3.06 -8.77 6.25
CA SER A 100 -4.01 -7.91 6.95
C SER A 100 -4.32 -6.72 6.03
N PRO A 101 -5.48 -6.07 6.11
CA PRO A 101 -5.77 -4.88 5.32
C PRO A 101 -4.67 -3.82 5.45
N GLY A 102 -4.08 -3.42 4.30
CA GLY A 102 -2.97 -2.46 4.24
C GLY A 102 -1.62 -2.98 4.71
N PHE A 103 -1.50 -4.28 5.06
CA PHE A 103 -0.29 -4.92 5.59
C PHE A 103 0.26 -4.14 6.81
N VAL A 104 1.55 -3.90 6.90
CA VAL A 104 2.11 -3.05 7.96
C VAL A 104 2.24 -1.60 7.49
N SER A 105 2.82 -1.40 6.31
CA SER A 105 3.15 -0.05 5.84
C SER A 105 1.92 0.84 5.68
N ASN A 106 0.92 0.43 4.92
CA ASN A 106 -0.27 1.24 4.68
C ASN A 106 -1.18 1.34 5.90
N ARG A 107 -1.25 0.27 6.72
CA ARG A 107 -2.03 0.28 7.96
C ARG A 107 -1.54 1.30 8.98
N ILE A 108 -0.24 1.63 8.96
CA ILE A 108 0.34 2.66 9.84
C ILE A 108 0.34 4.02 9.14
N LEU A 109 0.79 4.05 7.89
CA LEU A 109 1.00 5.30 7.15
C LEU A 109 -0.30 6.03 6.85
N MET A 110 -1.34 5.33 6.40
CA MET A 110 -2.57 6.00 5.96
C MET A 110 -3.34 6.65 7.10
N PRO A 111 -3.53 6.04 8.28
CA PRO A 111 -4.09 6.73 9.44
C PRO A 111 -3.26 7.92 9.90
N MET A 112 -1.93 7.85 9.85
CA MET A 112 -1.06 8.98 10.18
C MET A 112 -1.27 10.16 9.21
N ILE A 113 -1.36 9.90 7.91
CA ILE A 113 -1.66 10.91 6.90
C ILE A 113 -3.08 11.48 7.12
N ASN A 114 -4.06 10.61 7.31
CA ASN A 114 -5.46 10.99 7.52
C ASN A 114 -5.61 11.90 8.75
N GLU A 115 -4.94 11.57 9.86
CA GLU A 115 -4.93 12.38 11.08
C GLU A 115 -4.27 13.75 10.85
N ALA A 116 -3.18 13.81 10.07
CA ALA A 116 -2.56 15.06 9.69
C ALA A 116 -3.51 15.94 8.84
N ILE A 117 -4.36 15.31 8.00
CA ILE A 117 -5.39 16.03 7.23
C ILE A 117 -6.52 16.52 8.15
N PHE A 118 -6.93 15.75 9.16
CA PHE A 118 -7.88 16.22 10.17
C PHE A 118 -7.33 17.42 10.96
N CYS A 119 -6.05 17.39 11.37
CA CYS A 119 -5.41 18.55 12.01
C CYS A 119 -5.46 19.80 11.13
N LEU A 120 -5.36 19.66 9.82
CA LEU A 120 -5.51 20.79 8.89
C LEU A 120 -6.96 21.24 8.77
N ASP A 121 -7.90 20.31 8.59
CA ASP A 121 -9.34 20.59 8.40
C ASP A 121 -9.95 21.26 9.64
N GLU A 122 -9.52 20.85 10.83
CA GLU A 122 -9.94 21.39 12.13
C GLU A 122 -9.22 22.70 12.51
N GLY A 123 -8.26 23.16 11.70
CA GLY A 123 -7.53 24.40 11.94
C GLY A 123 -6.51 24.33 13.08
N VAL A 124 -6.03 23.13 13.45
CA VAL A 124 -5.00 22.94 14.48
C VAL A 124 -3.65 23.50 14.01
N GLY A 125 -3.36 23.44 12.71
CA GLY A 125 -2.14 23.99 12.12
C GLY A 125 -2.23 24.21 10.63
N THR A 126 -1.31 25.02 10.09
CA THR A 126 -1.14 25.14 8.63
C THR A 126 -0.41 23.93 8.08
N PRO A 127 -0.47 23.64 6.75
CA PRO A 127 0.29 22.55 6.16
C PRO A 127 1.77 22.58 6.51
N GLU A 128 2.39 23.77 6.47
CA GLU A 128 3.81 23.97 6.79
C GLU A 128 4.10 23.67 8.26
N ALA A 129 3.20 24.08 9.17
CA ALA A 129 3.38 23.84 10.61
C ALA A 129 3.29 22.34 10.92
N ILE A 130 2.27 21.63 10.39
CA ILE A 130 2.07 20.19 10.59
C ILE A 130 3.30 19.43 10.08
N ASP A 131 3.72 19.67 8.84
CA ASP A 131 4.84 18.99 8.23
C ASP A 131 6.17 19.31 8.94
N THR A 132 6.37 20.54 9.37
CA THR A 132 7.58 20.94 10.11
C THR A 132 7.67 20.27 11.46
N ILE A 133 6.57 20.20 12.21
CA ILE A 133 6.51 19.52 13.52
C ILE A 133 6.84 18.03 13.34
N MET A 134 6.27 17.37 12.35
CA MET A 134 6.54 15.94 12.10
C MET A 134 7.98 15.69 11.67
N LYS A 135 8.56 16.57 10.84
CA LYS A 135 9.96 16.43 10.43
C LYS A 135 10.93 16.69 11.58
N LEU A 136 10.77 17.79 12.31
CA LEU A 136 11.75 18.22 13.30
C LEU A 136 11.49 17.63 14.69
N GLY A 137 10.22 17.44 15.07
CA GLY A 137 9.84 16.87 16.35
C GLY A 137 9.82 15.36 16.39
N MET A 138 9.40 14.71 15.28
CA MET A 138 9.26 13.26 15.19
C MET A 138 10.30 12.60 14.28
N ALA A 139 11.29 13.34 13.78
CA ALA A 139 12.38 12.88 12.92
C ALA A 139 11.90 12.20 11.61
N HIS A 140 10.76 12.62 11.07
CA HIS A 140 10.29 12.12 9.77
C HIS A 140 11.11 12.74 8.63
N PRO A 141 11.50 11.97 7.61
CA PRO A 141 12.27 12.50 6.48
C PRO A 141 11.45 13.46 5.62
N MET A 142 10.12 13.31 5.64
CA MET A 142 9.14 14.13 4.93
C MET A 142 7.91 14.31 5.81
N GLY A 143 7.29 15.49 5.77
CA GLY A 143 6.04 15.71 6.49
C GLY A 143 4.88 14.93 5.88
N PRO A 144 3.85 14.58 6.66
CA PRO A 144 2.75 13.72 6.22
C PRO A 144 1.93 14.31 5.06
N LEU A 145 1.73 15.62 5.01
CA LEU A 145 0.97 16.27 3.94
C LEU A 145 1.78 16.36 2.64
N SER A 146 3.08 16.67 2.72
CA SER A 146 4.00 16.61 1.57
C SER A 146 4.13 15.16 1.04
N LEU A 147 4.08 14.16 1.92
CA LEU A 147 4.12 12.76 1.54
C LEU A 147 2.82 12.33 0.86
N ALA A 148 1.67 12.77 1.36
CA ALA A 148 0.38 12.55 0.72
C ALA A 148 0.34 13.12 -0.71
N ASP A 149 0.83 14.36 -0.90
CA ASP A 149 0.95 14.99 -2.21
C ASP A 149 1.93 14.23 -3.16
N LEU A 150 2.98 13.64 -2.61
CA LEU A 150 3.92 12.80 -3.38
C LEU A 150 3.29 11.47 -3.81
N ILE A 151 2.55 10.81 -2.93
CA ILE A 151 1.86 9.55 -3.21
C ILE A 151 0.72 9.78 -4.22
N GLY A 152 0.01 10.88 -4.05
CA GLY A 152 -1.24 11.24 -4.73
C GLY A 152 -2.45 11.04 -3.82
N LEU A 153 -3.26 12.10 -3.69
CA LEU A 153 -4.38 12.11 -2.73
C LEU A 153 -5.47 11.09 -3.07
N ASP A 154 -5.69 10.82 -4.37
CA ASP A 154 -6.59 9.76 -4.84
C ASP A 154 -6.11 8.36 -4.43
N VAL A 155 -4.80 8.12 -4.47
CA VAL A 155 -4.20 6.85 -4.01
C VAL A 155 -4.35 6.73 -2.49
N CYS A 156 -4.06 7.79 -1.73
CA CYS A 156 -4.26 7.82 -0.29
C CYS A 156 -5.72 7.53 0.07
N LEU A 157 -6.68 8.22 -0.57
CA LEU A 157 -8.10 8.02 -0.35
C LEU A 157 -8.54 6.59 -0.68
N SER A 158 -8.05 6.03 -1.79
CA SER A 158 -8.36 4.65 -2.18
C SER A 158 -7.90 3.64 -1.13
N ILE A 159 -6.68 3.78 -0.60
CA ILE A 159 -6.16 2.87 0.43
C ILE A 159 -6.91 3.06 1.76
N ILE A 160 -7.20 4.30 2.17
CA ILE A 160 -7.98 4.59 3.38
C ILE A 160 -9.37 3.95 3.28
N ASN A 161 -10.04 4.05 2.12
CA ASN A 161 -11.35 3.42 1.90
C ASN A 161 -11.27 1.88 1.99
N VAL A 162 -10.19 1.25 1.53
CA VAL A 162 -9.97 -0.19 1.72
C VAL A 162 -9.83 -0.52 3.20
N LEU A 163 -9.03 0.25 3.96
CA LEU A 163 -8.89 0.05 5.40
C LEU A 163 -10.22 0.21 6.13
N TYR A 164 -10.98 1.26 5.79
CA TYR A 164 -12.29 1.53 6.40
C TYR A 164 -13.31 0.42 6.08
N SER A 165 -13.39 0.01 4.82
CA SER A 165 -14.28 -1.07 4.38
C SER A 165 -13.95 -2.43 5.01
N ASP A 166 -12.66 -2.78 5.11
CA ASP A 166 -12.23 -4.11 5.55
C ASP A 166 -12.20 -4.24 7.09
N PHE A 167 -11.92 -3.15 7.83
CA PHE A 167 -11.95 -3.15 9.30
C PHE A 167 -13.31 -2.75 9.88
N GLY A 168 -14.07 -1.88 9.19
CA GLY A 168 -15.36 -1.36 9.68
C GLY A 168 -15.26 -0.46 10.93
N GLU A 169 -14.08 0.14 11.17
CA GLU A 169 -13.82 0.97 12.35
C GLU A 169 -13.69 2.44 11.96
N GLU A 170 -14.38 3.34 12.69
CA GLU A 170 -14.41 4.80 12.45
C GLU A 170 -13.03 5.45 12.37
N LYS A 171 -12.02 4.92 13.07
CA LYS A 171 -10.64 5.43 13.01
C LYS A 171 -10.00 5.37 11.61
N TYR A 172 -10.60 4.60 10.70
CA TYR A 172 -10.16 4.52 9.30
C TYR A 172 -11.06 5.33 8.36
N CYS A 173 -12.07 6.04 8.88
CA CYS A 173 -12.93 6.90 8.06
C CYS A 173 -12.07 8.01 7.42
N PRO A 174 -12.15 8.22 6.08
CA PRO A 174 -11.39 9.27 5.43
C PRO A 174 -11.84 10.65 5.88
N CYS A 175 -10.88 11.57 6.08
CA CYS A 175 -11.16 12.95 6.36
C CYS A 175 -11.99 13.60 5.23
N PRO A 176 -13.06 14.35 5.53
CA PRO A 176 -13.88 15.02 4.53
C PRO A 176 -13.09 15.94 3.60
N LEU A 177 -12.06 16.60 4.12
CA LEU A 177 -11.17 17.46 3.31
C LEU A 177 -10.45 16.64 2.23
N LEU A 178 -9.95 15.44 2.56
CA LEU A 178 -9.30 14.57 1.58
C LEU A 178 -10.25 14.20 0.45
N VAL A 179 -11.48 13.80 0.79
CA VAL A 179 -12.52 13.46 -0.20
C VAL A 179 -12.78 14.64 -1.13
N LYS A 180 -13.01 15.84 -0.56
CA LYS A 180 -13.27 17.07 -1.31
C LYS A 180 -12.11 17.45 -2.25
N MET A 181 -10.86 17.33 -1.80
CA MET A 181 -9.69 17.63 -2.63
C MET A 181 -9.59 16.66 -3.81
N VAL A 182 -9.83 15.38 -3.59
CA VAL A 182 -9.82 14.36 -4.66
C VAL A 182 -10.93 14.65 -5.67
N GLU A 183 -12.16 14.93 -5.23
CA GLU A 183 -13.30 15.30 -6.10
C GLU A 183 -13.02 16.56 -6.91
N SER A 184 -12.25 17.51 -6.35
CA SER A 184 -11.85 18.75 -7.03
C SER A 184 -10.66 18.59 -7.98
N GLY A 185 -10.07 17.37 -8.07
CA GLY A 185 -8.91 17.10 -8.93
C GLY A 185 -7.58 17.64 -8.38
N GLU A 186 -7.53 18.05 -7.11
CA GLU A 186 -6.32 18.47 -6.42
C GLU A 186 -5.60 17.24 -5.85
N LEU A 187 -4.84 16.54 -6.73
CA LEU A 187 -4.29 15.22 -6.42
C LEU A 187 -2.82 15.23 -5.97
N GLY A 188 -2.28 16.39 -5.63
CA GLY A 188 -0.89 16.55 -5.22
C GLY A 188 0.05 16.86 -6.39
N ARG A 189 1.30 16.40 -6.30
CA ARG A 189 2.36 16.72 -7.28
C ARG A 189 1.98 16.38 -8.72
N LYS A 190 1.28 15.27 -8.95
CA LYS A 190 0.91 14.82 -10.30
C LYS A 190 -0.07 15.76 -11.04
N THR A 191 -0.80 16.58 -10.30
CA THR A 191 -1.70 17.61 -10.87
C THR A 191 -1.18 19.04 -10.65
N GLY A 192 0.01 19.18 -10.04
CA GLY A 192 0.61 20.47 -9.71
C GLY A 192 -0.01 21.16 -8.50
N LYS A 193 -1.04 20.59 -7.89
CA LYS A 193 -1.73 21.13 -6.71
C LYS A 193 -2.24 20.03 -5.80
N GLY A 194 -2.01 20.19 -4.50
CA GLY A 194 -2.53 19.39 -3.41
C GLY A 194 -2.60 20.25 -2.17
N PHE A 195 -2.06 19.78 -1.03
CA PHE A 195 -1.86 20.60 0.16
C PHE A 195 -0.87 21.73 -0.10
N TYR A 196 0.02 21.55 -1.07
CA TYR A 196 0.96 22.54 -1.56
C TYR A 196 0.73 22.85 -3.04
N ASN A 197 1.25 23.99 -3.49
CA ASN A 197 1.26 24.37 -4.89
C ASN A 197 2.63 24.02 -5.51
N TYR A 198 2.63 23.25 -6.58
CA TYR A 198 3.83 22.76 -7.29
C TYR A 198 3.98 23.39 -8.69
N ASN A 199 3.06 24.30 -9.08
CA ASN A 199 3.07 25.00 -10.37
C ASN A 199 3.80 26.36 -10.33
N ALA A 200 4.57 26.64 -9.27
CA ALA A 200 5.30 27.90 -9.09
C ALA A 200 6.74 27.82 -9.60
#